data_a2cbff8cd53a8aa1a1ad5aacdddd1391
#
_entry.id   a2cbff8cd53a8aa1a1ad5aacdddd1391
#
_cell.length_a   1.000
_cell.length_b   1.000
_cell.length_c   1.000
_cell.angle_alpha   90.00
_cell.angle_beta   90.00
_cell.angle_gamma   90.00
#
_symmetry.space_group_name_H-M   'P 1'
#
loop_
_entity.id
_entity.type
_entity.pdbx_description
1 polymer ?
#
loop_
_entity_poly.entity_id
_entity_poly.type
_entity_poly.pdbx_seq_one_letter_code
_entity_poly.pdbx_strand_id
1 'polypeptide(L)'
;MKILHRLEDFTFDGPVVLTQGTFDGIHLGHQKILKRIVNEAKKSHAKSVLLTFYPHPRLVLYPDDNELKLLTTLHEKSDWLREFGLDYLIVLPFTKELSRLEPYEFVKMLNSHLNITKFIIGYDHRYG
;
A
#
# COMPACT_ATOMS: atom_id res chain seq x y z
N MET A 1 -2.75 11.82 8.13
CA MET A 1 -2.24 10.91 7.08
C MET A 1 -1.84 11.73 5.87
N LYS A 2 -0.65 11.47 5.37
CA LYS A 2 -0.18 12.08 4.13
C LYS A 2 -0.39 11.12 2.97
N ILE A 3 -0.82 11.64 1.83
CA ILE A 3 -1.03 10.85 0.61
C ILE A 3 0.03 11.26 -0.39
N LEU A 4 0.83 10.27 -0.83
CA LEU A 4 1.91 10.49 -1.78
C LEU A 4 1.66 9.65 -3.04
N HIS A 5 2.03 10.18 -4.18
CA HIS A 5 1.88 9.49 -5.48
C HIS A 5 3.22 9.10 -6.09
N ARG A 6 4.32 9.44 -5.44
CA ARG A 6 5.67 9.14 -5.90
C ARG A 6 6.53 8.78 -4.69
N LEU A 7 7.41 7.80 -4.86
CA LEU A 7 8.34 7.44 -3.79
C LEU A 7 9.30 8.57 -3.45
N GLU A 8 9.65 9.38 -4.44
CA GLU A 8 10.56 10.51 -4.27
C GLU A 8 10.01 11.58 -3.32
N ASP A 9 8.69 11.61 -3.14
CA ASP A 9 8.05 12.57 -2.25
C ASP A 9 8.07 12.14 -0.79
N PHE A 10 8.53 10.92 -0.52
CA PHE A 10 8.64 10.41 0.85
C PHE A 10 9.97 10.88 1.44
N THR A 11 9.88 11.79 2.40
CA THR A 11 11.07 12.47 2.97
C THR A 11 11.40 12.01 4.39
N PHE A 12 10.54 11.23 5.02
CA PHE A 12 10.82 10.72 6.36
C PHE A 12 11.93 9.67 6.29
N ASP A 13 13.00 9.86 7.03
CA ASP A 13 14.18 8.97 7.00
C ASP A 13 14.23 7.96 8.14
N GLY A 14 13.26 8.00 9.04
CA GLY A 14 13.17 7.05 10.15
C GLY A 14 12.54 5.72 9.76
N PRO A 15 12.36 4.83 10.74
CA PRO A 15 11.85 3.49 10.48
C PRO A 15 10.41 3.49 10.01
N VAL A 16 10.09 2.53 9.14
CA VAL A 16 8.77 2.39 8.52
C VAL A 16 8.26 0.96 8.71
N VAL A 17 7.01 0.85 9.11
CA VAL A 17 6.26 -0.42 9.08
C VAL A 17 5.34 -0.33 7.88
N LEU A 18 5.53 -1.24 6.92
CA LEU A 18 4.87 -1.18 5.62
C LEU A 18 3.94 -2.37 5.42
N THR A 19 2.81 -2.12 4.82
CA THR A 19 2.02 -3.17 4.18
C THR A 19 1.66 -2.73 2.78
N GLN A 20 1.34 -3.70 1.94
CA GLN A 20 1.00 -3.48 0.54
C GLN A 20 -0.33 -4.16 0.26
N GLY A 21 -1.17 -3.51 -0.53
CA GLY A 21 -2.43 -4.12 -0.94
C GLY A 21 -3.23 -3.23 -1.85
N THR A 22 -4.15 -3.86 -2.58
CA THR A 22 -5.10 -3.18 -3.46
C THR A 22 -6.48 -3.27 -2.82
N PHE A 23 -6.67 -2.60 -1.70
CA PHE A 23 -7.88 -2.75 -0.89
C PHE A 23 -9.13 -2.29 -1.67
N ASP A 24 -9.81 -3.24 -2.29
CA ASP A 24 -11.03 -3.02 -3.05
C ASP A 24 -12.22 -3.29 -2.14
N GLY A 25 -12.66 -2.27 -1.45
CA GLY A 25 -13.71 -2.40 -0.48
C GLY A 25 -13.16 -2.67 0.92
N ILE A 26 -14.04 -2.78 1.87
CA ILE A 26 -13.70 -2.92 3.28
C ILE A 26 -13.89 -4.36 3.70
N HIS A 27 -12.78 -5.08 3.91
CA HIS A 27 -12.80 -6.46 4.40
C HIS A 27 -12.24 -6.53 5.81
N LEU A 28 -12.80 -7.43 6.62
CA LEU A 28 -12.34 -7.60 8.00
C LEU A 28 -10.85 -7.94 8.09
N GLY A 29 -10.36 -8.73 7.14
CA GLY A 29 -8.94 -9.07 7.09
C GLY A 29 -8.06 -7.85 6.88
N HIS A 30 -8.48 -6.92 6.03
CA HIS A 30 -7.75 -5.69 5.78
C HIS A 30 -7.73 -4.80 7.01
N GLN A 31 -8.83 -4.75 7.77
CA GLN A 31 -8.89 -3.99 9.01
C GLN A 31 -7.90 -4.52 10.04
N LYS A 32 -7.77 -5.84 10.17
CA LYS A 32 -6.82 -6.45 11.09
C LYS A 32 -5.39 -6.10 10.73
N ILE A 33 -5.05 -6.16 9.45
CA ILE A 33 -3.72 -5.82 8.96
C ILE A 33 -3.41 -4.35 9.23
N LEU A 34 -4.35 -3.46 8.96
CA LEU A 34 -4.16 -2.03 9.18
C LEU A 34 -3.96 -1.72 10.66
N LYS A 35 -4.76 -2.31 11.53
CA LYS A 35 -4.58 -2.15 12.97
C LYS A 35 -3.20 -2.64 13.40
N ARG A 36 -2.77 -3.76 12.86
CA ARG A 36 -1.48 -4.35 13.19
C ARG A 36 -0.32 -3.44 12.79
N ILE A 37 -0.32 -2.89 11.58
CA ILE A 37 0.78 -2.02 11.17
C ILE A 37 0.80 -0.73 11.96
N VAL A 38 -0.35 -0.16 12.27
CA VAL A 38 -0.44 1.06 13.09
C VAL A 38 0.10 0.79 14.49
N ASN A 39 -0.30 -0.31 15.11
CA ASN A 39 0.16 -0.66 16.45
C ASN A 39 1.66 -0.97 16.48
N GLU A 40 2.16 -1.72 15.50
CA GLU A 40 3.59 -2.04 15.42
C GLU A 40 4.43 -0.77 15.20
N ALA A 41 3.93 0.15 14.38
CA ALA A 41 4.62 1.42 14.16
C ALA A 41 4.71 2.23 15.46
N LYS A 42 3.61 2.31 16.22
CA LYS A 42 3.61 3.02 17.49
C LYS A 42 4.59 2.42 18.49
N LYS A 43 4.64 1.08 18.58
CA LYS A 43 5.54 0.39 19.50
C LYS A 43 7.01 0.62 19.17
N SER A 44 7.35 0.72 17.91
CA SER A 44 8.73 0.85 17.46
C SER A 44 9.13 2.30 17.11
N HIS A 45 8.28 3.27 17.40
CA HIS A 45 8.49 4.68 17.04
C HIS A 45 8.72 4.86 15.54
N ALA A 46 8.01 4.05 14.75
CA ALA A 46 8.07 4.08 13.30
C ALA A 46 6.83 4.75 12.72
N LYS A 47 6.84 4.97 11.42
CA LYS A 47 5.66 5.43 10.69
C LYS A 47 4.98 4.25 10.00
N SER A 48 3.66 4.23 10.04
CA SER A 48 2.86 3.21 9.34
C SER A 48 2.58 3.67 7.92
N VAL A 49 2.82 2.79 6.96
CA VAL A 49 2.67 3.09 5.54
C VAL A 49 1.88 2.00 4.85
N LEU A 50 0.85 2.40 4.13
CA LEU A 50 0.15 1.51 3.21
C LEU A 50 0.55 1.87 1.78
N LEU A 51 1.07 0.89 1.07
CA LEU A 51 1.39 1.02 -0.35
C LEU A 51 0.25 0.40 -1.16
N THR A 52 -0.30 1.17 -2.08
CA THR A 52 -1.34 0.69 -2.99
C THR A 52 -1.06 1.18 -4.40
N PHE A 53 -1.81 0.66 -5.35
CA PHE A 53 -1.64 0.99 -6.77
C PHE A 53 -2.93 1.56 -7.33
N TYR A 54 -2.80 2.53 -8.22
CA TYR A 54 -3.92 3.09 -8.96
C TYR A 54 -3.44 3.42 -10.38
N PRO A 55 -4.13 2.97 -11.40
CA PRO A 55 -5.35 2.14 -11.35
C PRO A 55 -5.08 0.75 -10.78
N HIS A 56 -6.15 0.02 -10.45
CA HIS A 56 -6.03 -1.35 -9.92
C HIS A 56 -5.22 -2.20 -10.90
N PRO A 57 -4.28 -3.03 -10.41
CA PRO A 57 -3.43 -3.83 -11.28
C PRO A 57 -4.19 -4.64 -12.32
N ARG A 58 -5.34 -5.20 -11.95
CA ARG A 58 -6.15 -6.00 -12.87
C ARG A 58 -6.67 -5.19 -14.05
N LEU A 59 -6.99 -3.91 -13.84
CA LEU A 59 -7.46 -3.04 -14.92
C LEU A 59 -6.35 -2.72 -15.92
N VAL A 60 -5.10 -2.71 -15.47
CA VAL A 60 -3.95 -2.48 -16.34
C VAL A 60 -3.63 -3.73 -17.15
N LEU A 61 -3.66 -4.90 -16.51
CA LEU A 61 -3.34 -6.16 -17.16
C LEU A 61 -4.49 -6.71 -18.00
N TYR A 62 -5.73 -6.42 -17.60
CA TYR A 62 -6.94 -6.89 -18.25
C TYR A 62 -7.91 -5.71 -18.44
N PRO A 63 -7.63 -4.80 -19.40
CA PRO A 63 -8.44 -3.58 -19.55
C PRO A 63 -9.91 -3.81 -19.87
N ASP A 64 -10.24 -4.97 -20.44
CA ASP A 64 -11.61 -5.30 -20.85
C ASP A 64 -12.41 -6.00 -19.74
N ASP A 65 -11.86 -6.11 -18.56
CA ASP A 65 -12.54 -6.76 -17.43
C ASP A 65 -13.54 -5.79 -16.78
N ASN A 66 -14.76 -5.80 -17.30
CA ASN A 66 -15.83 -4.94 -16.82
C ASN A 66 -16.41 -5.36 -15.47
N GLU A 67 -16.08 -6.57 -14.99
CA GLU A 67 -16.56 -7.03 -13.71
C GLU A 67 -15.82 -6.40 -12.55
N LEU A 68 -14.64 -5.90 -12.80
CA LEU A 68 -13.84 -5.26 -11.78
C LEU A 68 -14.23 -3.78 -11.66
N LYS A 69 -15.33 -3.54 -11.01
CA LYS A 69 -15.69 -2.19 -10.62
C LYS A 69 -15.13 -1.95 -9.24
N LEU A 70 -14.37 -0.89 -9.10
CA LEU A 70 -13.87 -0.51 -7.79
C LEU A 70 -15.05 -0.06 -6.94
N LEU A 71 -15.32 -0.80 -5.88
CA LEU A 71 -16.43 -0.51 -4.99
C LEU A 71 -16.19 0.74 -4.16
N THR A 72 -14.93 1.10 -4.01
CA THR A 72 -14.51 2.21 -3.16
C THR A 72 -13.61 3.13 -3.97
N THR A 73 -13.96 4.42 -4.04
CA THR A 73 -13.10 5.39 -4.69
C THR A 73 -11.83 5.61 -3.86
N LEU A 74 -10.80 6.17 -4.50
CA LEU A 74 -9.57 6.50 -3.79
C LEU A 74 -9.85 7.49 -2.65
N HIS A 75 -10.76 8.43 -2.86
CA HIS A 75 -11.13 9.40 -1.83
C HIS A 75 -11.78 8.72 -0.62
N GLU A 76 -12.75 7.85 -0.86
CA GLU A 76 -13.40 7.10 0.21
C GLU A 76 -12.41 6.22 0.96
N LYS A 77 -11.51 5.57 0.23
CA LYS A 77 -10.47 4.72 0.82
C LYS A 77 -9.54 5.55 1.72
N SER A 78 -9.14 6.73 1.29
CA SER A 78 -8.24 7.56 2.08
C SER A 78 -8.90 8.09 3.34
N ASP A 79 -10.19 8.45 3.30
CA ASP A 79 -10.92 8.88 4.49
C ASP A 79 -11.03 7.76 5.51
N TRP A 80 -11.34 6.56 5.03
CA TRP A 80 -11.45 5.37 5.88
C TRP A 80 -10.11 5.03 6.53
N LEU A 81 -9.03 5.07 5.75
CA LEU A 81 -7.68 4.76 6.26
C LEU A 81 -7.22 5.78 7.30
N ARG A 82 -7.60 7.03 7.12
CA ARG A 82 -7.24 8.09 8.08
C ARG A 82 -7.79 7.80 9.46
N GLU A 83 -8.97 7.21 9.53
CA GLU A 83 -9.61 6.84 10.81
C GLU A 83 -8.83 5.76 11.56
N PHE A 84 -8.07 4.93 10.87
CA PHE A 84 -7.23 3.92 11.50
C PHE A 84 -5.94 4.48 12.10
N GLY A 85 -5.62 5.74 11.81
CA GLY A 85 -4.39 6.35 12.30
C GLY A 85 -3.17 6.04 11.45
N LEU A 86 -3.38 5.68 10.20
CA LEU A 86 -2.28 5.45 9.25
C LEU A 86 -1.51 6.74 9.02
N ASP A 87 -0.18 6.65 9.00
CA ASP A 87 0.67 7.83 8.82
C ASP A 87 0.81 8.25 7.36
N TYR A 88 0.98 7.27 6.46
CA TYR A 88 1.18 7.53 5.03
C TYR A 88 0.39 6.56 4.17
N LEU A 89 -0.20 7.08 3.12
CA LEU A 89 -0.74 6.29 2.01
C LEU A 89 0.07 6.63 0.77
N ILE A 90 0.75 5.63 0.22
CA ILE A 90 1.51 5.81 -1.02
C ILE A 90 0.74 5.13 -2.15
N VAL A 91 0.33 5.91 -3.13
CA VAL A 91 -0.43 5.44 -4.28
C VAL A 91 0.47 5.51 -5.51
N LEU A 92 1.02 4.37 -5.91
CA LEU A 92 1.89 4.32 -7.07
C LEU A 92 1.10 3.98 -8.33
N PRO A 93 1.50 4.53 -9.48
CA PRO A 93 0.93 4.08 -10.74
C PRO A 93 1.36 2.64 -11.01
N PHE A 94 0.38 1.78 -11.30
CA PHE A 94 0.68 0.40 -11.69
C PHE A 94 0.89 0.35 -13.20
N THR A 95 2.05 -0.12 -13.61
CA THR A 95 2.42 -0.23 -15.03
C THR A 95 2.77 -1.67 -15.35
N LYS A 96 2.79 -2.00 -16.65
CA LYS A 96 3.21 -3.33 -17.09
C LYS A 96 4.68 -3.57 -16.76
N GLU A 97 5.49 -2.54 -16.80
CA GLU A 97 6.90 -2.62 -16.41
C GLU A 97 7.04 -3.00 -14.94
N LEU A 98 6.23 -2.37 -14.09
CA LEU A 98 6.25 -2.67 -12.65
C LEU A 98 5.84 -4.13 -12.40
N SER A 99 4.87 -4.64 -13.15
CA SER A 99 4.40 -6.02 -12.99
C SER A 99 5.45 -7.07 -13.34
N ARG A 100 6.48 -6.69 -14.09
CA ARG A 100 7.56 -7.59 -14.52
C ARG A 100 8.73 -7.64 -13.55
N LEU A 101 8.74 -6.78 -12.54
CA LEU A 101 9.80 -6.80 -11.54
C LEU A 101 9.70 -8.05 -10.69
N GLU A 102 10.86 -8.66 -10.42
CA GLU A 102 10.95 -9.72 -9.43
C GLU A 102 10.66 -9.15 -8.04
N PRO A 103 10.09 -9.96 -7.11
CA PRO A 103 9.80 -9.46 -5.76
C PRO A 103 11.02 -8.81 -5.09
N TYR A 104 12.20 -9.38 -5.27
CA TYR A 104 13.42 -8.82 -4.72
C TYR A 104 13.73 -7.43 -5.28
N GLU A 105 13.57 -7.26 -6.58
CA GLU A 105 13.82 -5.98 -7.24
C GLU A 105 12.82 -4.90 -6.76
N PHE A 106 11.58 -5.31 -6.57
CA PHE A 106 10.53 -4.41 -6.08
C PHE A 106 10.84 -3.93 -4.67
N VAL A 107 11.18 -4.85 -3.76
CA VAL A 107 11.52 -4.50 -2.39
C VAL A 107 12.75 -3.61 -2.35
N LYS A 108 13.75 -3.89 -3.19
CA LYS A 108 14.96 -3.08 -3.28
C LYS A 108 14.63 -1.65 -3.74
N MET A 109 13.73 -1.51 -4.69
CA MET A 109 13.28 -0.20 -5.15
C MET A 109 12.61 0.58 -4.01
N LEU A 110 11.73 -0.08 -3.26
CA LEU A 110 11.08 0.54 -2.11
C LEU A 110 12.10 0.97 -1.06
N ASN A 111 13.06 0.11 -0.74
CA ASN A 111 14.07 0.40 0.27
C ASN A 111 15.02 1.53 -0.13
N SER A 112 15.10 1.87 -1.39
CA SER A 112 15.89 3.02 -1.82
C SER A 112 15.27 4.35 -1.39
N HIS A 113 14.00 4.34 -1.04
CA HIS A 113 13.26 5.54 -0.63
C HIS A 113 12.72 5.46 0.80
N LEU A 114 12.50 4.26 1.31
CA LEU A 114 11.87 3.99 2.60
C LEU A 114 12.79 3.14 3.47
N ASN A 115 12.94 3.48 4.73
CA ASN A 115 13.67 2.63 5.67
C ASN A 115 12.70 1.60 6.25
N ILE A 116 12.43 0.54 5.49
CA ILE A 116 11.46 -0.49 5.89
C ILE A 116 12.08 -1.38 6.95
N THR A 117 11.54 -1.34 8.16
CA THR A 117 11.98 -2.19 9.27
C THR A 117 11.09 -3.41 9.45
N LYS A 118 9.82 -3.32 9.04
CA LYS A 118 8.89 -4.44 9.03
C LYS A 118 8.00 -4.34 7.81
N PHE A 119 7.80 -5.48 7.14
CA PHE A 119 6.88 -5.60 6.02
C PHE A 119 5.84 -6.64 6.43
N ILE A 120 4.61 -6.20 6.71
CA ILE A 120 3.54 -7.08 7.17
C ILE A 120 2.67 -7.46 5.99
N ILE A 121 2.53 -8.77 5.77
CA ILE A 121 1.76 -9.32 4.66
C ILE A 121 0.59 -10.11 5.21
N GLY A 122 -0.61 -9.81 4.68
CA GLY A 122 -1.81 -10.55 5.07
C GLY A 122 -1.97 -11.85 4.29
N TYR A 123 -2.87 -12.68 4.77
CA TYR A 123 -3.11 -14.00 4.16
C TYR A 123 -3.60 -13.92 2.72
N ASP A 124 -4.38 -12.91 2.41
CA ASP A 124 -4.96 -12.73 1.08
C ASP A 124 -4.05 -11.92 0.16
N HIS A 125 -2.87 -11.61 0.65
CA HIS A 125 -1.93 -10.80 -0.10
C HIS A 125 -1.26 -11.63 -1.18
N ARG A 126 -1.45 -11.24 -2.43
CA ARG A 126 -0.86 -11.93 -3.57
C ARG A 126 -0.06 -10.93 -4.39
N TYR A 127 1.14 -11.35 -4.76
CA TYR A 127 1.98 -10.59 -5.66
C TYR A 127 1.63 -10.95 -7.10
N GLY A 128 1.42 -9.96 -7.90
CA GLY A 128 1.24 -10.10 -9.32
C GLY A 128 -0.14 -10.26 -9.80
#